data_4e660f2b3353e50bf9f9bab2ee438631
#
_entry.id   4e660f2b3353e50bf9f9bab2ee438631
#
_cell.length_a   1.000
_cell.length_b   1.000
_cell.length_c   1.000
_cell.angle_alpha   90.00
_cell.angle_beta   90.00
_cell.angle_gamma   90.00
#
_symmetry.space_group_name_H-M   'P 1'
#
loop_
_entity.id
_entity.type
_entity.pdbx_description
1 polymer ?
#
loop_
_entity_poly.entity_id
_entity_poly.type
_entity_poly.pdbx_seq_one_letter_code
_entity_poly.pdbx_strand_id
1 'polypeptide(L)'
;YLEGLFESYLEDPSSVPEDWKNYFDSLPSNPSGTDTSHAKVIERFRNYKNKAPSVKPINEKQIRVLQLIQSYRNRGHMKSSLDPLNLQEHVRCEDLTLEYHGLNQADLESVFQTDTLNIAKDSATLSEIIESLERIYCNTLGIEYNYITNEVERKWFQSRLEPGVGKTKFSNEERIYILKRLGAADGLAKFLASRYPGMKRFGIEGAESLIPLIDGLIQNTGIFGAQQICFGMAHRGRLNLLVNVLGKSPKDLFIEFEEGYELTGDNTGDVKYHLGVSSNILTPNGEVHVSLNNNPSHLEIINPVILGSVRARQDRLLDTEREKVIPILIHGDASFSGQGVVMESLQMSQTRAYGVGGTIHVIVNNQIGFTTSNKEDARSTHYSTDVAKMIEAPILHVNADDPEMVVFAAKLACEYRHTFKKDVVIDMVCFRRRGHNE
;
A
#
# COMPACT_ATOMS: atom_id res chain seq x y z
N TYR A 1 -60.45 20.85 11.39
CA TYR A 1 -61.30 21.88 12.04
C TYR A 1 -60.63 22.38 13.32
N LEU A 2 -60.35 21.51 14.29
CA LEU A 2 -59.67 21.83 15.57
C LEU A 2 -58.33 22.51 15.38
N GLU A 3 -57.49 21.98 14.46
CA GLU A 3 -56.20 22.53 14.14
C GLU A 3 -56.28 23.93 13.52
N GLY A 4 -57.28 24.19 12.69
CA GLY A 4 -57.56 25.53 12.15
C GLY A 4 -58.01 26.53 13.19
N LEU A 5 -58.80 26.11 14.19
CA LEU A 5 -59.19 26.96 15.32
C LEU A 5 -58.01 27.28 16.22
N PHE A 6 -57.11 26.33 16.47
CA PHE A 6 -55.91 26.53 17.26
C PHE A 6 -54.92 27.46 16.56
N GLU A 7 -54.77 27.35 15.28
CA GLU A 7 -53.95 28.29 14.47
C GLU A 7 -54.52 29.72 14.55
N SER A 8 -55.85 29.90 14.40
CA SER A 8 -56.50 31.18 14.55
C SER A 8 -56.30 31.76 15.96
N TYR A 9 -56.40 30.92 17.00
CA TYR A 9 -56.14 31.31 18.36
C TYR A 9 -54.69 31.76 18.59
N LEU A 10 -53.70 31.09 17.97
CA LEU A 10 -52.30 31.49 18.07
C LEU A 10 -51.98 32.83 17.39
N GLU A 11 -52.74 33.17 16.30
CA GLU A 11 -52.61 34.45 15.61
C GLU A 11 -53.34 35.57 16.38
N ASP A 12 -54.55 35.31 16.83
CA ASP A 12 -55.37 36.25 17.63
C ASP A 12 -56.32 35.45 18.56
N PRO A 13 -56.04 35.41 19.86
CA PRO A 13 -56.92 34.71 20.83
C PRO A 13 -58.35 35.15 20.86
N SER A 14 -58.69 36.33 20.33
CA SER A 14 -60.05 36.85 20.24
C SER A 14 -60.82 36.37 19.00
N SER A 15 -60.11 35.71 18.04
CA SER A 15 -60.69 35.28 16.77
C SER A 15 -61.46 33.95 16.85
N VAL A 16 -61.42 33.27 18.02
CA VAL A 16 -62.09 31.98 18.25
C VAL A 16 -63.26 32.13 19.26
N PRO A 17 -64.26 31.26 19.18
CA PRO A 17 -65.36 31.26 20.19
C PRO A 17 -64.83 31.08 21.61
N GLU A 18 -65.52 31.71 22.58
CA GLU A 18 -65.07 31.82 23.96
C GLU A 18 -64.84 30.46 24.65
N ASP A 19 -65.64 29.44 24.30
CA ASP A 19 -65.48 28.06 24.78
C ASP A 19 -64.13 27.44 24.33
N TRP A 20 -63.75 27.71 23.09
CA TRP A 20 -62.48 27.23 22.55
C TRP A 20 -61.26 28.02 23.05
N LYS A 21 -61.46 29.30 23.28
CA LYS A 21 -60.45 30.15 23.91
C LYS A 21 -60.09 29.63 25.30
N ASN A 22 -61.13 29.41 26.14
CA ASN A 22 -60.97 28.89 27.50
C ASN A 22 -60.31 27.48 27.50
N TYR A 23 -60.62 26.66 26.50
CA TYR A 23 -59.99 25.33 26.34
C TYR A 23 -58.48 25.50 25.99
N PHE A 24 -58.13 26.33 25.03
CA PHE A 24 -56.74 26.55 24.63
C PHE A 24 -55.91 27.24 25.71
N ASP A 25 -56.49 28.16 26.46
CA ASP A 25 -55.88 28.77 27.63
C ASP A 25 -55.59 27.79 28.77
N SER A 26 -56.34 26.67 28.82
CA SER A 26 -56.16 25.61 29.82
C SER A 26 -55.11 24.59 29.48
N LEU A 27 -54.60 24.59 28.25
CA LEU A 27 -53.54 23.65 27.83
C LEU A 27 -52.21 24.01 28.52
N PRO A 28 -51.46 23.01 29.00
CA PRO A 28 -50.15 23.25 29.62
C PRO A 28 -49.23 23.89 28.63
N SER A 29 -48.73 25.07 28.92
CA SER A 29 -47.69 25.76 28.14
C SER A 29 -46.40 24.93 28.10
N ASN A 30 -45.91 24.68 26.94
CA ASN A 30 -44.67 23.91 26.71
C ASN A 30 -43.46 24.69 27.30
N PRO A 31 -42.70 24.13 28.28
CA PRO A 31 -41.59 24.85 28.92
C PRO A 31 -40.41 25.17 27.98
N SER A 32 -40.44 24.74 26.76
CA SER A 32 -39.30 24.87 25.82
C SER A 32 -39.51 25.80 24.63
N GLY A 33 -40.51 26.71 24.67
CA GLY A 33 -40.63 27.73 23.63
C GLY A 33 -42.00 27.84 22.99
N THR A 34 -42.27 28.95 22.33
CA THR A 34 -43.48 29.28 21.59
C THR A 34 -43.95 28.14 20.68
N ASP A 35 -45.20 27.69 20.83
CA ASP A 35 -45.85 26.78 19.87
C ASP A 35 -45.74 27.38 18.47
N THR A 36 -45.19 26.56 17.55
CA THR A 36 -44.93 27.00 16.18
C THR A 36 -46.17 26.69 15.32
N SER A 37 -46.72 27.68 14.65
CA SER A 37 -47.86 27.53 13.74
C SER A 37 -47.61 26.38 12.73
N HIS A 38 -48.47 25.41 12.73
CA HIS A 38 -48.43 24.27 11.78
C HIS A 38 -48.70 24.71 10.35
N ALA A 39 -49.42 25.84 10.13
CA ALA A 39 -49.61 26.44 8.82
C ALA A 39 -48.30 26.78 8.15
N LYS A 40 -47.34 27.36 8.89
CA LYS A 40 -45.99 27.69 8.39
C LYS A 40 -45.16 26.42 8.09
N VAL A 41 -45.35 25.36 8.87
CA VAL A 41 -44.70 24.09 8.64
C VAL A 41 -45.27 23.40 7.36
N ILE A 42 -46.60 23.40 7.23
CA ILE A 42 -47.29 22.86 6.04
C ILE A 42 -46.93 23.64 4.78
N GLU A 43 -46.81 24.95 4.85
CA GLU A 43 -46.38 25.79 3.73
C GLU A 43 -44.91 25.54 3.37
N ARG A 44 -44.03 25.34 4.35
CA ARG A 44 -42.66 24.92 4.13
C ARG A 44 -42.60 23.56 3.40
N PHE A 45 -43.38 22.57 3.80
CA PHE A 45 -43.46 21.28 3.14
C PHE A 45 -44.09 21.35 1.75
N ARG A 46 -45.11 22.20 1.52
CA ARG A 46 -45.64 22.47 0.18
C ARG A 46 -44.59 23.11 -0.73
N ASN A 47 -43.86 24.10 -0.21
CA ASN A 47 -42.77 24.72 -0.95
C ASN A 47 -41.57 23.80 -1.15
N TYR A 48 -41.35 22.84 -0.25
CA TYR A 48 -40.34 21.77 -0.43
C TYR A 48 -40.74 20.78 -1.51
N LYS A 49 -42.02 20.38 -1.58
CA LYS A 49 -42.53 19.54 -2.68
C LYS A 49 -42.45 20.22 -4.04
N ASN A 50 -42.65 21.52 -4.08
CA ASN A 50 -42.54 22.32 -5.31
C ASN A 50 -41.09 22.67 -5.69
N LYS A 51 -40.15 22.51 -4.76
CA LYS A 51 -38.69 22.59 -4.94
C LYS A 51 -38.02 21.22 -4.85
N ALA A 52 -38.74 20.13 -5.08
CA ALA A 52 -38.09 18.84 -5.32
C ALA A 52 -37.04 19.12 -6.40
N PRO A 53 -35.74 18.88 -6.13
CA PRO A 53 -34.74 19.07 -7.16
C PRO A 53 -35.26 18.26 -8.36
N SER A 54 -35.30 18.90 -9.53
CA SER A 54 -35.52 18.18 -10.76
C SER A 54 -34.39 17.16 -10.78
N VAL A 55 -34.71 15.91 -10.44
CA VAL A 55 -33.80 14.79 -10.63
C VAL A 55 -33.58 14.82 -12.13
N LYS A 56 -32.44 15.42 -12.54
CA LYS A 56 -32.00 15.28 -13.92
C LYS A 56 -32.03 13.78 -14.17
N PRO A 57 -32.65 13.29 -15.24
CA PRO A 57 -32.68 11.87 -15.53
C PRO A 57 -31.24 11.39 -15.40
N ILE A 58 -31.00 10.43 -14.48
CA ILE A 58 -29.68 9.88 -14.28
C ILE A 58 -29.27 9.32 -15.63
N ASN A 59 -28.25 9.90 -16.23
CA ASN A 59 -27.73 9.42 -17.49
C ASN A 59 -27.26 7.98 -17.24
N GLU A 60 -27.94 7.01 -17.82
CA GLU A 60 -27.60 5.58 -17.64
C GLU A 60 -26.13 5.32 -17.97
N LYS A 61 -25.59 5.99 -18.97
CA LYS A 61 -24.17 5.90 -19.34
C LYS A 61 -23.24 6.46 -18.25
N GLN A 62 -23.69 7.45 -17.47
CA GLN A 62 -22.91 7.94 -16.32
C GLN A 62 -22.72 6.83 -15.27
N ILE A 63 -23.75 6.04 -14.99
CA ILE A 63 -23.63 4.90 -14.05
C ILE A 63 -22.62 3.88 -14.59
N ARG A 64 -22.67 3.59 -15.91
CA ARG A 64 -21.75 2.66 -16.56
C ARG A 64 -20.29 3.13 -16.49
N VAL A 65 -20.06 4.44 -16.64
CA VAL A 65 -18.72 5.03 -16.46
C VAL A 65 -18.25 4.90 -15.01
N LEU A 66 -19.12 5.12 -14.02
CA LEU A 66 -18.77 4.89 -12.61
C LEU A 66 -18.44 3.41 -12.33
N GLN A 67 -19.15 2.48 -12.95
CA GLN A 67 -18.84 1.04 -12.86
C GLN A 67 -17.47 0.73 -13.48
N LEU A 68 -17.16 1.31 -14.65
CA LEU A 68 -15.84 1.17 -15.29
C LEU A 68 -14.72 1.70 -14.38
N ILE A 69 -14.89 2.87 -13.76
CA ILE A 69 -13.93 3.41 -12.78
C ILE A 69 -13.70 2.42 -11.65
N GLN A 70 -14.77 1.82 -11.11
CA GLN A 70 -14.65 0.83 -10.04
C GLN A 70 -13.94 -0.46 -10.51
N SER A 71 -14.16 -0.88 -11.75
CA SER A 71 -13.45 -2.03 -12.31
C SER A 71 -11.93 -1.78 -12.40
N TYR A 72 -11.51 -0.60 -12.81
CA TYR A 72 -10.08 -0.23 -12.81
C TYR A 72 -9.49 -0.19 -11.39
N ARG A 73 -10.22 0.33 -10.39
CA ARG A 73 -9.79 0.30 -8.98
C ARG A 73 -9.62 -1.11 -8.44
N ASN A 74 -10.47 -2.04 -8.90
CA ASN A 74 -10.47 -3.42 -8.45
C ASN A 74 -9.42 -4.27 -9.19
N ARG A 75 -9.25 -4.08 -10.48
CA ARG A 75 -8.55 -5.02 -11.36
C ARG A 75 -7.53 -4.39 -12.31
N GLY A 76 -7.33 -3.07 -12.24
CA GLY A 76 -6.35 -2.39 -13.08
C GLY A 76 -4.94 -2.97 -12.94
N HIS A 77 -4.56 -3.42 -11.72
CA HIS A 77 -3.29 -4.10 -11.47
C HIS A 77 -3.05 -5.33 -12.37
N MET A 78 -4.08 -6.03 -12.82
CA MET A 78 -3.95 -7.20 -13.71
C MET A 78 -3.54 -6.82 -15.13
N LYS A 79 -3.74 -5.57 -15.54
CA LYS A 79 -3.32 -5.01 -16.83
C LYS A 79 -1.97 -4.26 -16.72
N SER A 80 -1.41 -4.15 -15.52
CA SER A 80 -0.16 -3.42 -15.28
C SER A 80 1.03 -4.13 -15.91
N SER A 81 2.01 -3.37 -16.40
CA SER A 81 3.27 -3.86 -16.97
C SER A 81 4.27 -4.23 -15.86
N LEU A 82 3.98 -5.30 -15.14
CA LEU A 82 4.75 -5.69 -13.95
C LEU A 82 5.97 -6.55 -14.28
N ASP A 83 5.92 -7.39 -15.33
CA ASP A 83 7.02 -8.28 -15.67
C ASP A 83 8.12 -7.55 -16.45
N PRO A 84 9.35 -7.38 -15.91
CA PRO A 84 10.45 -6.73 -16.60
C PRO A 84 10.86 -7.41 -17.91
N LEU A 85 10.62 -8.71 -18.01
CA LEU A 85 10.98 -9.49 -19.21
C LEU A 85 9.83 -9.60 -20.21
N ASN A 86 8.63 -9.17 -19.83
CA ASN A 86 7.40 -9.23 -20.64
C ASN A 86 7.15 -10.64 -21.23
N LEU A 87 7.43 -11.67 -20.41
CA LEU A 87 7.24 -13.08 -20.79
C LEU A 87 5.86 -13.62 -20.41
N GLN A 88 5.15 -12.91 -19.51
CA GLN A 88 3.82 -13.32 -19.08
C GLN A 88 2.76 -12.76 -20.02
N GLU A 89 1.83 -13.63 -20.43
CA GLU A 89 0.64 -13.16 -21.13
C GLU A 89 -0.22 -12.30 -20.20
N HIS A 90 -0.68 -11.16 -20.71
CA HIS A 90 -1.63 -10.32 -19.98
C HIS A 90 -2.96 -11.04 -19.82
N VAL A 91 -3.43 -11.14 -18.59
CA VAL A 91 -4.76 -11.70 -18.31
C VAL A 91 -5.80 -10.81 -18.98
N ARG A 92 -6.64 -11.38 -19.83
CA ARG A 92 -7.77 -10.66 -20.42
C ARG A 92 -8.79 -10.32 -19.33
N CYS A 93 -8.88 -9.05 -18.99
CA CYS A 93 -9.85 -8.52 -18.02
C CYS A 93 -11.02 -7.92 -18.80
N GLU A 94 -12.09 -8.69 -18.98
CA GLU A 94 -13.25 -8.23 -19.74
C GLU A 94 -13.95 -7.03 -19.09
N ASP A 95 -13.97 -7.00 -17.76
CA ASP A 95 -14.52 -5.91 -16.95
C ASP A 95 -13.72 -4.59 -17.02
N LEU A 96 -12.60 -4.55 -17.72
CA LEU A 96 -11.88 -3.32 -18.07
C LEU A 96 -12.18 -2.83 -19.50
N THR A 97 -13.08 -3.51 -20.23
CA THR A 97 -13.47 -3.13 -21.59
C THR A 97 -14.74 -2.27 -21.61
N LEU A 98 -14.89 -1.44 -22.65
CA LEU A 98 -16.08 -0.61 -22.84
C LEU A 98 -17.34 -1.46 -23.03
N GLU A 99 -17.21 -2.51 -23.83
CA GLU A 99 -18.30 -3.41 -24.22
C GLU A 99 -18.92 -4.09 -23.00
N TYR A 100 -18.13 -4.50 -22.03
CA TYR A 100 -18.60 -5.10 -20.76
C TYR A 100 -19.56 -4.17 -20.03
N HIS A 101 -19.27 -2.87 -20.03
CA HIS A 101 -20.12 -1.85 -19.41
C HIS A 101 -21.22 -1.33 -20.35
N GLY A 102 -21.37 -1.91 -21.55
CA GLY A 102 -22.34 -1.43 -22.55
C GLY A 102 -22.04 -0.02 -23.05
N LEU A 103 -20.77 0.37 -23.04
CA LEU A 103 -20.21 1.55 -23.68
C LEU A 103 -19.56 1.13 -25.00
N ASN A 104 -19.31 2.08 -25.89
CA ASN A 104 -18.69 1.81 -27.18
C ASN A 104 -17.83 2.98 -27.67
N GLN A 105 -17.17 2.82 -28.81
CA GLN A 105 -16.28 3.82 -29.39
C GLN A 105 -16.95 5.19 -29.66
N ALA A 106 -18.25 5.22 -29.96
CA ALA A 106 -18.97 6.48 -30.17
C ALA A 106 -19.16 7.27 -28.86
N ASP A 107 -18.98 6.66 -27.72
CA ASP A 107 -19.07 7.32 -26.40
C ASP A 107 -17.79 8.01 -25.96
N LEU A 108 -16.65 7.78 -26.63
CA LEU A 108 -15.33 8.27 -26.23
C LEU A 108 -15.28 9.81 -26.11
N GLU A 109 -15.96 10.52 -27.00
CA GLU A 109 -16.02 11.99 -27.01
C GLU A 109 -17.12 12.55 -26.08
N SER A 110 -17.96 11.69 -25.51
CA SER A 110 -19.02 12.11 -24.58
C SER A 110 -18.42 12.52 -23.23
N VAL A 111 -18.95 13.60 -22.65
CA VAL A 111 -18.48 14.16 -21.39
C VAL A 111 -19.27 13.55 -20.22
N PHE A 112 -18.56 13.11 -19.19
CA PHE A 112 -19.10 12.52 -17.97
C PHE A 112 -18.56 13.23 -16.73
N GLN A 113 -19.32 13.17 -15.63
CA GLN A 113 -18.88 13.68 -14.33
C GLN A 113 -17.83 12.73 -13.75
N THR A 114 -16.79 13.30 -13.12
CA THR A 114 -15.68 12.55 -12.53
C THR A 114 -15.73 12.52 -11.00
N ASP A 115 -16.88 12.84 -10.40
CA ASP A 115 -17.09 13.06 -8.95
C ASP A 115 -16.43 12.01 -8.03
N THR A 116 -16.30 10.77 -8.49
CA THR A 116 -15.70 9.67 -7.72
C THR A 116 -14.24 9.43 -8.06
N LEU A 117 -13.73 10.01 -9.15
CA LEU A 117 -12.34 9.90 -9.61
C LEU A 117 -11.62 11.21 -9.29
N ASN A 118 -10.65 11.14 -8.39
CA ASN A 118 -9.94 12.32 -7.88
C ASN A 118 -8.87 12.82 -8.89
N ILE A 119 -9.32 13.20 -10.08
CA ILE A 119 -8.51 13.88 -11.09
C ILE A 119 -8.85 15.38 -11.09
N ALA A 120 -7.95 16.22 -11.61
CA ALA A 120 -8.05 17.68 -11.52
C ALA A 120 -9.21 18.31 -12.34
N LYS A 121 -10.22 17.53 -12.75
CA LYS A 121 -11.36 17.99 -13.55
C LYS A 121 -12.65 17.41 -12.96
N ASP A 122 -13.69 18.23 -12.82
CA ASP A 122 -15.02 17.80 -12.37
C ASP A 122 -15.79 17.03 -13.45
N SER A 123 -15.40 17.20 -14.71
CA SER A 123 -15.94 16.48 -15.88
C SER A 123 -14.86 16.29 -16.93
N ALA A 124 -14.91 15.16 -17.64
CA ALA A 124 -13.96 14.81 -18.70
C ALA A 124 -14.62 13.94 -19.75
N THR A 125 -14.05 13.85 -20.94
CA THR A 125 -14.49 12.88 -21.95
C THR A 125 -14.20 11.46 -21.48
N LEU A 126 -14.92 10.47 -21.99
CA LEU A 126 -14.66 9.07 -21.65
C LEU A 126 -13.21 8.66 -22.00
N SER A 127 -12.70 9.17 -23.13
CA SER A 127 -11.31 8.96 -23.53
C SER A 127 -10.32 9.47 -22.47
N GLU A 128 -10.48 10.71 -21.99
CA GLU A 128 -9.64 11.30 -20.94
C GLU A 128 -9.74 10.54 -19.61
N ILE A 129 -10.93 10.03 -19.28
CA ILE A 129 -11.15 9.19 -18.08
C ILE A 129 -10.36 7.89 -18.21
N ILE A 130 -10.47 7.18 -19.33
CA ILE A 130 -9.76 5.91 -19.56
C ILE A 130 -8.25 6.13 -19.55
N GLU A 131 -7.72 7.12 -20.23
CA GLU A 131 -6.30 7.46 -20.21
C GLU A 131 -5.79 7.72 -18.78
N SER A 132 -6.62 8.42 -17.98
CA SER A 132 -6.29 8.67 -16.58
C SER A 132 -6.28 7.38 -15.76
N LEU A 133 -7.28 6.51 -15.94
CA LEU A 133 -7.39 5.23 -15.26
C LEU A 133 -6.24 4.28 -15.62
N GLU A 134 -5.89 4.20 -16.90
CA GLU A 134 -4.76 3.37 -17.36
C GLU A 134 -3.44 3.88 -16.80
N ARG A 135 -3.21 5.18 -16.81
CA ARG A 135 -2.02 5.80 -16.22
C ARG A 135 -1.91 5.55 -14.71
N ILE A 136 -3.05 5.54 -13.98
CA ILE A 136 -3.08 5.38 -12.52
C ILE A 136 -2.97 3.91 -12.12
N TYR A 137 -3.72 3.03 -12.77
CA TYR A 137 -3.97 1.67 -12.30
C TYR A 137 -3.34 0.57 -13.17
N CYS A 138 -2.81 0.90 -14.36
CA CYS A 138 -2.31 -0.08 -15.33
C CYS A 138 -0.86 0.19 -15.78
N ASN A 139 -0.10 0.97 -15.04
CA ASN A 139 1.29 1.31 -15.37
C ASN A 139 2.27 0.24 -14.81
N THR A 140 3.52 0.60 -14.55
CA THR A 140 4.55 -0.21 -13.89
C THR A 140 4.31 -0.41 -12.39
N LEU A 141 3.25 0.21 -11.85
CA LEU A 141 2.72 0.02 -10.50
C LEU A 141 1.27 -0.44 -10.58
N GLY A 142 0.98 -1.64 -10.10
CA GLY A 142 -0.37 -2.15 -9.86
C GLY A 142 -0.66 -2.17 -8.36
N ILE A 143 -1.86 -1.75 -7.95
CA ILE A 143 -2.18 -1.64 -6.53
C ILE A 143 -3.47 -2.38 -6.22
N GLU A 144 -3.41 -3.22 -5.20
CA GLU A 144 -4.56 -3.91 -4.64
C GLU A 144 -4.90 -3.33 -3.25
N TYR A 145 -6.00 -2.61 -3.14
CA TYR A 145 -6.47 -2.01 -1.88
C TYR A 145 -7.99 -2.00 -1.74
N ASN A 146 -8.71 -2.24 -2.83
CA ASN A 146 -10.17 -1.99 -2.83
C ASN A 146 -10.95 -3.08 -2.09
N TYR A 147 -10.32 -4.21 -1.74
CA TYR A 147 -10.87 -5.24 -0.86
C TYR A 147 -10.83 -4.87 0.64
N ILE A 148 -10.09 -3.83 1.02
CA ILE A 148 -10.02 -3.35 2.41
C ILE A 148 -11.41 -2.88 2.82
N THR A 149 -11.94 -3.40 3.93
CA THR A 149 -13.30 -3.06 4.41
C THR A 149 -13.40 -1.64 4.95
N ASN A 150 -12.31 -1.11 5.50
CA ASN A 150 -12.26 0.25 6.02
C ASN A 150 -12.27 1.29 4.90
N GLU A 151 -13.36 2.08 4.82
CA GLU A 151 -13.54 3.11 3.80
C GLU A 151 -12.48 4.23 3.87
N VAL A 152 -12.03 4.58 5.08
CA VAL A 152 -11.02 5.64 5.27
C VAL A 152 -9.69 5.24 4.62
N GLU A 153 -9.30 3.98 4.77
CA GLU A 153 -8.08 3.43 4.14
C GLU A 153 -8.21 3.41 2.61
N ARG A 154 -9.35 2.96 2.07
CA ARG A 154 -9.57 2.99 0.61
C ARG A 154 -9.52 4.41 0.04
N LYS A 155 -10.21 5.36 0.66
CA LYS A 155 -10.19 6.78 0.25
C LYS A 155 -8.80 7.40 0.39
N TRP A 156 -8.03 6.98 1.37
CA TRP A 156 -6.64 7.41 1.53
C TRP A 156 -5.80 7.02 0.30
N PHE A 157 -5.90 5.76 -0.16
CA PHE A 157 -5.24 5.33 -1.39
C PHE A 157 -5.70 6.14 -2.60
N GLN A 158 -7.00 6.29 -2.80
CA GLN A 158 -7.55 7.08 -3.91
C GLN A 158 -6.99 8.50 -3.90
N SER A 159 -6.93 9.15 -2.73
CA SER A 159 -6.40 10.51 -2.60
C SER A 159 -4.89 10.63 -2.88
N ARG A 160 -4.12 9.55 -2.76
CA ARG A 160 -2.67 9.52 -3.05
C ARG A 160 -2.35 9.14 -4.49
N LEU A 161 -3.19 8.30 -5.08
CA LEU A 161 -2.94 7.71 -6.40
C LEU A 161 -3.55 8.55 -7.52
N GLU A 162 -4.82 8.90 -7.39
CA GLU A 162 -5.60 9.47 -8.49
C GLU A 162 -5.15 10.88 -8.92
N PRO A 163 -4.71 11.78 -8.02
CA PRO A 163 -4.21 13.08 -8.44
C PRO A 163 -2.85 13.03 -9.14
N GLY A 164 -2.07 11.96 -8.94
CA GLY A 164 -0.65 12.07 -9.23
C GLY A 164 0.19 10.87 -9.55
N VAL A 165 -0.31 9.63 -9.61
CA VAL A 165 0.53 8.52 -10.10
C VAL A 165 0.98 8.83 -11.52
N GLY A 166 2.29 8.79 -11.78
CA GLY A 166 2.89 9.25 -13.03
C GLY A 166 3.13 10.78 -13.10
N LYS A 167 2.70 11.56 -12.09
CA LYS A 167 3.09 12.97 -11.93
C LYS A 167 4.13 13.18 -10.82
N THR A 168 4.51 12.13 -10.10
CA THR A 168 5.62 12.19 -9.14
C THR A 168 6.89 12.46 -9.93
N LYS A 169 7.27 13.73 -10.01
CA LYS A 169 8.49 14.13 -10.69
C LYS A 169 9.62 14.05 -9.67
N PHE A 170 10.44 13.03 -9.80
CA PHE A 170 11.73 13.02 -9.12
C PHE A 170 12.60 14.14 -9.66
N SER A 171 13.29 14.86 -8.79
CA SER A 171 14.28 15.83 -9.18
C SER A 171 15.47 15.14 -9.88
N ASN A 172 16.28 15.89 -10.59
CA ASN A 172 17.47 15.32 -11.21
C ASN A 172 18.45 14.76 -10.17
N GLU A 173 18.52 15.37 -9.00
CA GLU A 173 19.33 14.92 -7.86
C GLU A 173 18.88 13.58 -7.34
N GLU A 174 17.56 13.39 -7.16
CA GLU A 174 16.95 12.13 -6.74
C GLU A 174 17.20 11.03 -7.78
N ARG A 175 17.03 11.33 -9.07
CA ARG A 175 17.31 10.37 -10.15
C ARG A 175 18.77 9.95 -10.21
N ILE A 176 19.70 10.91 -10.07
CA ILE A 176 21.14 10.63 -9.99
C ILE A 176 21.45 9.78 -8.76
N TYR A 177 20.78 10.04 -7.64
CA TYR A 177 20.95 9.25 -6.43
C TYR A 177 20.48 7.80 -6.63
N ILE A 178 19.28 7.60 -7.19
CA ILE A 178 18.76 6.26 -7.54
C ILE A 178 19.75 5.54 -8.48
N LEU A 179 20.22 6.21 -9.54
CA LEU A 179 21.19 5.65 -10.49
C LEU A 179 22.51 5.23 -9.80
N LYS A 180 23.02 6.03 -8.86
CA LYS A 180 24.21 5.67 -8.08
C LYS A 180 23.97 4.41 -7.22
N ARG A 181 22.79 4.28 -6.63
CA ARG A 181 22.42 3.09 -5.83
C ARG A 181 22.35 1.85 -6.70
N LEU A 182 21.73 1.94 -7.89
CA LEU A 182 21.69 0.85 -8.87
C LEU A 182 23.09 0.46 -9.35
N GLY A 183 23.93 1.45 -9.68
CA GLY A 183 25.30 1.21 -10.10
C GLY A 183 26.16 0.53 -9.03
N ALA A 184 25.96 0.89 -7.75
CA ALA A 184 26.63 0.25 -6.63
C ALA A 184 26.17 -1.21 -6.45
N ALA A 185 24.87 -1.47 -6.60
CA ALA A 185 24.30 -2.82 -6.53
C ALA A 185 24.86 -3.74 -7.63
N ASP A 186 24.80 -3.29 -8.87
CA ASP A 186 25.29 -4.03 -10.04
C ASP A 186 26.83 -4.21 -10.00
N GLY A 187 27.57 -3.16 -9.59
CA GLY A 187 29.02 -3.20 -9.48
C GLY A 187 29.52 -4.25 -8.49
N LEU A 188 28.93 -4.30 -7.29
CA LEU A 188 29.26 -5.33 -6.30
C LEU A 188 28.89 -6.73 -6.79
N ALA A 189 27.72 -6.90 -7.39
CA ALA A 189 27.26 -8.19 -7.92
C ALA A 189 28.19 -8.70 -9.01
N LYS A 190 28.60 -7.85 -9.97
CA LYS A 190 29.55 -8.17 -11.03
C LYS A 190 30.95 -8.51 -10.47
N PHE A 191 31.43 -7.75 -9.50
CA PHE A 191 32.71 -8.00 -8.86
C PHE A 191 32.73 -9.38 -8.20
N LEU A 192 31.73 -9.69 -7.35
CA LEU A 192 31.64 -10.99 -6.68
C LEU A 192 31.52 -12.15 -7.67
N ALA A 193 30.76 -11.96 -8.75
CA ALA A 193 30.59 -12.97 -9.79
C ALA A 193 31.90 -13.28 -10.54
N SER A 194 32.71 -12.27 -10.80
CA SER A 194 33.98 -12.41 -11.54
C SER A 194 35.12 -12.91 -10.64
N ARG A 195 35.19 -12.44 -9.39
CA ARG A 195 36.26 -12.77 -8.47
C ARG A 195 36.08 -14.11 -7.79
N TYR A 196 34.83 -14.50 -7.50
CA TYR A 196 34.49 -15.72 -6.76
C TYR A 196 33.50 -16.62 -7.54
N PRO A 197 33.89 -17.12 -8.74
CA PRO A 197 33.01 -17.95 -9.57
C PRO A 197 32.68 -19.25 -8.84
N GLY A 198 31.43 -19.70 -8.94
CA GLY A 198 30.94 -20.94 -8.33
C GLY A 198 30.72 -20.90 -6.81
N MET A 199 31.11 -19.82 -6.12
CA MET A 199 30.83 -19.69 -4.69
C MET A 199 29.39 -19.25 -4.45
N LYS A 200 28.74 -19.85 -3.43
CA LYS A 200 27.38 -19.50 -3.03
C LYS A 200 27.35 -18.04 -2.53
N ARG A 201 26.54 -17.19 -3.15
CA ARG A 201 26.34 -15.79 -2.77
C ARG A 201 24.90 -15.30 -2.82
N PHE A 202 24.00 -16.06 -3.46
CA PHE A 202 22.58 -15.73 -3.64
C PHE A 202 22.41 -14.28 -4.12
N GLY A 203 22.93 -13.99 -5.28
CA GLY A 203 23.04 -12.65 -5.84
C GLY A 203 21.72 -11.94 -6.08
N ILE A 204 21.84 -10.65 -6.34
CA ILE A 204 20.71 -9.73 -6.57
C ILE A 204 20.44 -9.51 -8.07
N GLU A 205 21.26 -10.08 -8.95
CA GLU A 205 21.25 -9.80 -10.38
C GLU A 205 19.86 -10.01 -11.01
N GLY A 206 19.29 -8.94 -11.52
CA GLY A 206 17.91 -8.83 -12.00
C GLY A 206 16.91 -8.24 -10.97
N ALA A 207 17.40 -7.89 -9.78
CA ALA A 207 16.63 -7.26 -8.70
C ALA A 207 17.38 -6.10 -8.06
N GLU A 208 18.23 -5.39 -8.82
CA GLU A 208 19.11 -4.32 -8.33
C GLU A 208 18.33 -3.19 -7.67
N SER A 209 17.08 -2.97 -8.09
CA SER A 209 16.16 -1.97 -7.52
C SER A 209 15.79 -2.21 -6.05
N LEU A 210 16.09 -3.42 -5.50
CA LEU A 210 15.97 -3.67 -4.06
C LEU A 210 16.83 -2.68 -3.25
N ILE A 211 17.98 -2.26 -3.75
CA ILE A 211 18.89 -1.36 -3.01
C ILE A 211 18.30 0.04 -2.87
N PRO A 212 17.88 0.74 -3.94
CA PRO A 212 17.18 2.02 -3.78
C PRO A 212 15.82 1.89 -3.08
N LEU A 213 15.12 0.75 -3.17
CA LEU A 213 13.89 0.50 -2.43
C LEU A 213 14.14 0.53 -0.92
N ILE A 214 15.09 -0.27 -0.43
CA ILE A 214 15.39 -0.37 1.01
C ILE A 214 15.96 0.95 1.54
N ASP A 215 16.82 1.60 0.78
CA ASP A 215 17.30 2.94 1.13
C ASP A 215 16.13 3.93 1.25
N GLY A 216 15.21 3.94 0.27
CA GLY A 216 13.99 4.73 0.31
C GLY A 216 13.10 4.45 1.52
N LEU A 217 12.96 3.18 1.92
CA LEU A 217 12.24 2.81 3.15
C LEU A 217 12.92 3.40 4.39
N ILE A 218 14.23 3.30 4.51
CA ILE A 218 14.98 3.84 5.66
C ILE A 218 14.83 5.37 5.72
N GLN A 219 15.04 6.07 4.60
CA GLN A 219 14.93 7.52 4.55
C GLN A 219 13.52 8.01 4.91
N ASN A 220 12.47 7.37 4.34
CA ASN A 220 11.10 7.78 4.59
C ASN A 220 10.62 7.42 6.01
N THR A 221 10.98 6.25 6.56
CA THR A 221 10.65 5.94 7.96
C THR A 221 11.34 6.89 8.93
N GLY A 222 12.59 7.31 8.64
CA GLY A 222 13.30 8.33 9.40
C GLY A 222 12.57 9.68 9.39
N ILE A 223 12.00 10.10 8.24
CA ILE A 223 11.16 11.32 8.16
C ILE A 223 9.97 11.24 9.13
N PHE A 224 9.38 10.07 9.32
CA PHE A 224 8.27 9.84 10.26
C PHE A 224 8.71 9.60 11.71
N GLY A 225 9.98 9.81 12.05
CA GLY A 225 10.48 9.77 13.43
C GLY A 225 10.92 8.40 13.92
N ALA A 226 11.12 7.43 13.03
CA ALA A 226 11.72 6.16 13.41
C ALA A 226 13.12 6.37 14.00
N GLN A 227 13.38 5.71 15.12
CA GLN A 227 14.71 5.69 15.79
C GLN A 227 15.44 4.39 15.52
N GLN A 228 14.70 3.30 15.30
CA GLN A 228 15.26 1.98 15.03
C GLN A 228 14.47 1.27 13.92
N ILE A 229 15.20 0.58 13.05
CA ILE A 229 14.61 -0.31 12.04
C ILE A 229 15.23 -1.70 12.22
N CYS A 230 14.36 -2.71 12.34
CA CYS A 230 14.78 -4.10 12.44
C CYS A 230 14.43 -4.85 11.15
N PHE A 231 15.46 -5.34 10.46
CA PHE A 231 15.31 -6.12 9.24
C PHE A 231 15.38 -7.62 9.51
N GLY A 232 14.44 -8.36 8.93
CA GLY A 232 14.50 -9.79 8.72
C GLY A 232 14.52 -10.10 7.23
N MET A 233 15.40 -10.96 6.77
CA MET A 233 15.44 -11.34 5.37
C MET A 233 16.06 -12.71 5.16
N ALA A 234 15.69 -13.35 4.04
CA ALA A 234 16.35 -14.54 3.52
C ALA A 234 17.76 -14.21 2.97
N HIS A 235 18.38 -15.18 2.32
CA HIS A 235 19.76 -15.08 1.82
C HIS A 235 19.89 -14.23 0.54
N ARG A 236 18.88 -14.18 -0.35
CA ARG A 236 18.98 -13.50 -1.65
C ARG A 236 19.11 -11.97 -1.49
N GLY A 237 20.14 -11.41 -2.10
CA GLY A 237 20.45 -9.97 -2.03
C GLY A 237 21.09 -9.53 -0.71
N ARG A 238 21.23 -10.42 0.28
CA ARG A 238 21.72 -10.07 1.61
C ARG A 238 23.12 -9.46 1.60
N LEU A 239 24.06 -10.04 0.87
CA LEU A 239 25.42 -9.51 0.79
C LEU A 239 25.45 -8.09 0.19
N ASN A 240 24.62 -7.84 -0.81
CA ASN A 240 24.49 -6.52 -1.41
C ASN A 240 23.89 -5.51 -0.43
N LEU A 241 22.85 -5.90 0.31
CA LEU A 241 22.24 -5.08 1.34
C LEU A 241 23.26 -4.74 2.46
N LEU A 242 24.03 -5.72 2.94
CA LEU A 242 25.04 -5.53 3.97
C LEU A 242 26.04 -4.44 3.58
N VAL A 243 26.53 -4.45 2.35
CA VAL A 243 27.53 -3.48 1.86
C VAL A 243 26.89 -2.16 1.48
N ASN A 244 25.91 -2.18 0.57
CA ASN A 244 25.41 -0.96 -0.07
C ASN A 244 24.36 -0.21 0.75
N VAL A 245 23.77 -0.83 1.76
CA VAL A 245 22.77 -0.16 2.62
C VAL A 245 23.28 -0.04 4.04
N LEU A 246 23.77 -1.13 4.62
CA LEU A 246 24.16 -1.17 6.03
C LEU A 246 25.61 -0.79 6.30
N GLY A 247 26.39 -0.48 5.23
CA GLY A 247 27.75 0.05 5.36
C GLY A 247 28.80 -0.96 5.81
N LYS A 248 28.56 -2.27 5.67
CA LYS A 248 29.60 -3.28 5.86
C LYS A 248 30.73 -3.02 4.89
N SER A 249 31.98 -3.03 5.40
CA SER A 249 33.14 -2.84 4.54
C SER A 249 33.22 -3.92 3.45
N PRO A 250 33.34 -3.56 2.16
CA PRO A 250 33.62 -4.56 1.10
C PRO A 250 34.85 -5.42 1.42
N LYS A 251 35.88 -4.84 2.04
CA LYS A 251 37.08 -5.56 2.45
C LYS A 251 36.75 -6.70 3.43
N ASP A 252 35.92 -6.44 4.42
CA ASP A 252 35.53 -7.45 5.41
C ASP A 252 34.69 -8.58 4.75
N LEU A 253 33.80 -8.19 3.82
CA LEU A 253 33.08 -9.16 3.03
C LEU A 253 34.02 -10.04 2.17
N PHE A 254 35.05 -9.47 1.55
CA PHE A 254 35.97 -10.23 0.70
C PHE A 254 36.85 -11.19 1.51
N ILE A 255 37.26 -10.79 2.72
CA ILE A 255 37.94 -11.67 3.66
C ILE A 255 37.10 -12.92 3.94
N GLU A 256 35.80 -12.76 4.16
CA GLU A 256 34.89 -13.92 4.36
C GLU A 256 34.77 -14.84 3.13
N PHE A 257 35.12 -14.36 1.93
CA PHE A 257 35.19 -15.19 0.73
C PHE A 257 36.54 -15.88 0.56
N GLU A 258 37.64 -15.24 0.98
CA GLU A 258 39.02 -15.69 0.76
C GLU A 258 39.52 -16.60 1.88
N GLU A 259 39.20 -16.29 3.13
CA GLU A 259 39.48 -17.15 4.26
C GLU A 259 38.42 -18.26 4.28
N GLY A 260 38.74 -19.42 3.72
CA GLY A 260 37.98 -20.62 4.04
C GLY A 260 37.94 -20.72 5.56
N TYR A 261 36.75 -20.72 6.13
CA TYR A 261 36.46 -20.69 7.57
C TYR A 261 37.42 -21.56 8.38
N GLU A 262 38.61 -21.06 8.68
CA GLU A 262 39.36 -21.53 9.81
C GLU A 262 38.74 -20.91 11.06
N LEU A 263 38.05 -21.74 11.82
CA LEU A 263 37.49 -21.43 13.13
C LEU A 263 38.61 -20.97 14.07
N THR A 264 39.08 -19.75 13.96
CA THR A 264 40.02 -19.13 14.90
C THR A 264 39.25 -18.33 15.94
N GLY A 265 39.13 -18.88 17.16
CA GLY A 265 38.51 -18.21 18.30
C GLY A 265 36.98 -18.45 18.44
N ASP A 266 36.33 -17.61 19.22
CA ASP A 266 34.93 -17.69 19.62
C ASP A 266 33.88 -17.54 18.50
N ASN A 267 34.26 -17.59 17.23
CA ASN A 267 33.36 -17.48 16.10
C ASN A 267 32.63 -18.80 15.82
N THR A 268 31.33 -18.78 15.91
CA THR A 268 30.45 -19.94 15.77
C THR A 268 30.26 -20.46 14.34
N GLY A 269 31.08 -20.03 13.36
CA GLY A 269 31.18 -20.64 12.04
C GLY A 269 29.92 -20.62 11.16
N ASP A 270 29.06 -19.60 11.28
CA ASP A 270 27.91 -19.49 10.37
C ASP A 270 28.32 -18.97 8.98
N VAL A 271 27.54 -19.31 7.98
CA VAL A 271 27.84 -18.93 6.59
C VAL A 271 27.59 -17.45 6.33
N LYS A 272 28.42 -16.82 5.49
CA LYS A 272 28.41 -15.38 5.20
C LYS A 272 27.04 -14.78 4.83
N TYR A 273 26.20 -15.55 4.16
CA TYR A 273 24.86 -15.10 3.75
C TYR A 273 23.78 -15.28 4.84
N HIS A 274 24.15 -15.69 6.06
CA HIS A 274 23.30 -15.67 7.25
C HIS A 274 23.65 -14.56 8.23
N LEU A 275 24.83 -13.97 8.10
CA LEU A 275 25.33 -12.97 9.03
C LEU A 275 24.51 -11.69 9.02
N GLY A 276 24.30 -11.11 10.19
CA GLY A 276 23.69 -9.81 10.40
C GLY A 276 24.72 -8.73 10.67
N VAL A 277 24.25 -7.50 10.69
CA VAL A 277 25.02 -6.31 11.06
C VAL A 277 24.07 -5.23 11.56
N SER A 278 24.58 -4.32 12.37
CA SER A 278 23.87 -3.09 12.71
C SER A 278 24.74 -1.87 12.44
N SER A 279 24.10 -0.78 12.05
CA SER A 279 24.76 0.51 11.81
C SER A 279 23.78 1.65 12.03
N ASN A 280 24.32 2.87 12.12
CA ASN A 280 23.52 4.06 12.17
C ASN A 280 23.52 4.74 10.79
N ILE A 281 22.33 5.08 10.30
CA ILE A 281 22.14 5.71 8.98
C ILE A 281 21.56 7.09 9.18
N LEU A 282 22.18 8.09 8.54
CA LEU A 282 21.69 9.45 8.56
C LEU A 282 20.46 9.58 7.66
N THR A 283 19.39 10.12 8.21
CA THR A 283 18.15 10.44 7.50
C THR A 283 17.85 11.95 7.62
N PRO A 284 16.90 12.50 6.87
CA PRO A 284 16.57 13.93 6.96
C PRO A 284 16.20 14.41 8.38
N ASN A 285 15.61 13.56 9.22
CA ASN A 285 15.21 13.91 10.59
C ASN A 285 16.18 13.38 11.68
N GLY A 286 17.36 12.96 11.30
CA GLY A 286 18.37 12.49 12.22
C GLY A 286 18.84 11.07 11.95
N GLU A 287 19.58 10.53 12.89
CA GLU A 287 20.19 9.22 12.79
C GLU A 287 19.19 8.11 13.16
N VAL A 288 19.12 7.07 12.35
CA VAL A 288 18.30 5.87 12.60
C VAL A 288 19.20 4.67 12.77
N HIS A 289 19.05 3.96 13.88
CA HIS A 289 19.75 2.69 14.11
C HIS A 289 19.10 1.57 13.32
N VAL A 290 19.83 0.98 12.39
CA VAL A 290 19.34 -0.09 11.52
C VAL A 290 20.03 -1.40 11.90
N SER A 291 19.27 -2.46 12.10
CA SER A 291 19.77 -3.79 12.42
C SER A 291 19.20 -4.84 11.47
N LEU A 292 20.08 -5.60 10.83
CA LEU A 292 19.76 -6.82 10.10
C LEU A 292 20.11 -8.02 10.97
N ASN A 293 19.12 -8.78 11.38
CA ASN A 293 19.36 -9.93 12.23
C ASN A 293 19.94 -11.10 11.42
N ASN A 294 20.70 -11.97 12.10
CA ASN A 294 21.11 -13.25 11.53
C ASN A 294 19.86 -14.07 11.18
N ASN A 295 19.94 -14.89 10.15
CA ASN A 295 18.85 -15.80 9.79
C ASN A 295 19.40 -17.22 9.55
N PRO A 296 18.61 -18.29 9.80
CA PRO A 296 18.96 -19.63 9.40
C PRO A 296 18.58 -19.91 7.95
N SER A 297 18.91 -21.10 7.45
CA SER A 297 18.47 -21.58 6.14
C SER A 297 16.96 -21.89 6.06
N HIS A 298 16.27 -21.97 7.22
CA HIS A 298 14.82 -22.16 7.27
C HIS A 298 14.13 -20.86 6.86
N LEU A 299 13.53 -20.85 5.67
CA LEU A 299 12.90 -19.66 5.12
C LEU A 299 11.74 -19.19 6.00
N GLU A 300 11.61 -17.87 6.14
CA GLU A 300 10.54 -17.15 6.82
C GLU A 300 10.52 -17.28 8.36
N ILE A 301 11.32 -18.19 8.98
CA ILE A 301 11.32 -18.33 10.44
C ILE A 301 11.85 -17.09 11.16
N ILE A 302 12.59 -16.24 10.46
CA ILE A 302 13.06 -14.96 10.99
C ILE A 302 11.92 -13.96 11.27
N ASN A 303 10.77 -14.11 10.60
CA ASN A 303 9.66 -13.17 10.71
C ASN A 303 9.18 -13.00 12.15
N PRO A 304 8.70 -14.04 12.85
CA PRO A 304 8.25 -13.88 14.23
C PRO A 304 9.39 -13.46 15.17
N VAL A 305 10.64 -13.80 14.89
CA VAL A 305 11.81 -13.37 15.67
C VAL A 305 11.98 -11.86 15.59
N ILE A 306 11.88 -11.27 14.39
CA ILE A 306 11.93 -9.82 14.20
C ILE A 306 10.76 -9.13 14.90
N LEU A 307 9.53 -9.65 14.72
CA LEU A 307 8.35 -9.07 15.38
C LEU A 307 8.48 -9.06 16.89
N GLY A 308 8.97 -10.16 17.49
CA GLY A 308 9.26 -10.23 18.91
C GLY A 308 10.36 -9.26 19.37
N SER A 309 11.44 -9.14 18.59
CA SER A 309 12.53 -8.18 18.84
C SER A 309 12.04 -6.73 18.78
N VAL A 310 11.24 -6.38 17.76
CA VAL A 310 10.63 -5.06 17.61
C VAL A 310 9.74 -4.76 18.82
N ARG A 311 8.85 -5.69 19.19
CA ARG A 311 7.96 -5.51 20.33
C ARG A 311 8.74 -5.26 21.62
N ALA A 312 9.76 -6.04 21.91
CA ALA A 312 10.60 -5.87 23.09
C ALA A 312 11.31 -4.50 23.11
N ARG A 313 11.77 -4.03 21.95
CA ARG A 313 12.39 -2.70 21.82
C ARG A 313 11.37 -1.57 21.98
N GLN A 314 10.17 -1.71 21.42
CA GLN A 314 9.07 -0.76 21.62
C GLN A 314 8.69 -0.63 23.08
N ASP A 315 8.52 -1.75 23.78
CA ASP A 315 8.18 -1.76 25.20
C ASP A 315 9.30 -1.12 26.04
N ARG A 316 10.58 -1.39 25.74
CA ARG A 316 11.73 -0.78 26.41
C ARG A 316 11.84 0.74 26.16
N LEU A 317 11.49 1.21 24.98
CA LEU A 317 11.51 2.64 24.61
C LEU A 317 10.21 3.37 24.97
N LEU A 318 9.26 2.70 25.61
CA LEU A 318 7.91 3.23 25.88
C LEU A 318 7.26 3.78 24.61
N ASP A 319 7.41 3.06 23.49
CA ASP A 319 6.88 3.41 22.18
C ASP A 319 5.43 2.91 22.05
N THR A 320 4.52 3.54 22.76
CA THR A 320 3.08 3.17 22.78
C THR A 320 2.41 3.37 21.42
N GLU A 321 2.86 4.37 20.67
CA GLU A 321 2.33 4.72 19.35
C GLU A 321 2.92 3.86 18.22
N ARG A 322 3.91 3.01 18.51
CA ARG A 322 4.55 2.11 17.54
C ARG A 322 5.20 2.85 16.35
N GLU A 323 5.84 3.99 16.62
CA GLU A 323 6.46 4.87 15.63
C GLU A 323 7.98 4.87 15.66
N LYS A 324 8.58 4.52 16.80
CA LYS A 324 10.03 4.61 16.98
C LYS A 324 10.78 3.38 16.50
N VAL A 325 10.17 2.19 16.57
CA VAL A 325 10.82 0.93 16.16
C VAL A 325 9.97 0.25 15.09
N ILE A 326 10.55 0.12 13.89
CA ILE A 326 9.84 -0.32 12.69
C ILE A 326 10.38 -1.68 12.22
N PRO A 327 9.52 -2.70 12.02
CA PRO A 327 9.90 -3.93 11.35
C PRO A 327 9.83 -3.80 9.83
N ILE A 328 10.85 -4.31 9.14
CA ILE A 328 10.86 -4.51 7.68
C ILE A 328 11.28 -5.95 7.42
N LEU A 329 10.43 -6.69 6.71
CA LEU A 329 10.67 -8.09 6.36
C LEU A 329 10.83 -8.24 4.85
N ILE A 330 11.91 -8.89 4.41
CA ILE A 330 12.22 -9.11 2.99
C ILE A 330 12.13 -10.59 2.69
N HIS A 331 11.28 -10.95 1.75
CA HIS A 331 10.86 -12.31 1.44
C HIS A 331 11.21 -12.71 -0.01
N GLY A 332 11.26 -14.00 -0.27
CA GLY A 332 11.10 -14.56 -1.61
C GLY A 332 9.61 -14.83 -1.90
N ASP A 333 9.21 -14.77 -3.16
CA ASP A 333 7.81 -14.96 -3.58
C ASP A 333 7.26 -16.36 -3.22
N ALA A 334 8.02 -17.41 -3.51
CA ALA A 334 7.60 -18.77 -3.25
C ALA A 334 7.52 -19.09 -1.74
N SER A 335 8.47 -18.58 -0.94
CA SER A 335 8.44 -18.78 0.52
C SER A 335 7.32 -17.98 1.18
N PHE A 336 7.07 -16.75 0.75
CA PHE A 336 6.00 -15.93 1.29
C PHE A 336 4.63 -16.57 1.11
N SER A 337 4.35 -17.13 -0.06
CA SER A 337 3.07 -17.81 -0.33
C SER A 337 2.97 -19.21 0.28
N GLY A 338 4.11 -19.92 0.47
CA GLY A 338 4.10 -21.33 0.78
C GLY A 338 4.45 -21.72 2.22
N GLN A 339 5.11 -20.85 2.98
CA GLN A 339 5.51 -21.15 4.36
C GLN A 339 4.42 -20.77 5.37
N GLY A 340 3.90 -21.74 6.13
CA GLY A 340 2.82 -21.54 7.10
C GLY A 340 3.13 -20.47 8.15
N VAL A 341 4.39 -20.31 8.55
CA VAL A 341 4.83 -19.29 9.52
C VAL A 341 4.54 -17.84 9.04
N VAL A 342 4.47 -17.60 7.73
CA VAL A 342 4.05 -16.30 7.17
C VAL A 342 2.61 -16.01 7.54
N MET A 343 1.70 -16.96 7.27
CA MET A 343 0.28 -16.82 7.55
C MET A 343 0.02 -16.68 9.05
N GLU A 344 0.72 -17.44 9.87
CA GLU A 344 0.66 -17.34 11.34
C GLU A 344 1.12 -15.96 11.82
N SER A 345 2.23 -15.44 11.29
CA SER A 345 2.75 -14.11 11.62
C SER A 345 1.77 -13.00 11.20
N LEU A 346 1.16 -13.11 10.01
CA LEU A 346 0.15 -12.18 9.53
C LEU A 346 -1.09 -12.20 10.45
N GLN A 347 -1.56 -13.38 10.89
CA GLN A 347 -2.69 -13.49 11.80
C GLN A 347 -2.40 -12.89 13.20
N MET A 348 -1.16 -12.83 13.61
CA MET A 348 -0.77 -12.19 14.88
C MET A 348 -0.62 -10.67 14.76
N SER A 349 -0.42 -10.12 13.56
CA SER A 349 0.06 -8.74 13.32
C SER A 349 -0.84 -7.65 13.92
N GLN A 350 -2.15 -7.85 13.95
CA GLN A 350 -3.14 -6.90 14.48
C GLN A 350 -3.72 -7.32 15.83
N THR A 351 -3.22 -8.40 16.43
CA THR A 351 -3.67 -8.83 17.75
C THR A 351 -3.06 -7.97 18.85
N ARG A 352 -3.80 -7.75 19.94
CA ARG A 352 -3.40 -6.85 21.01
C ARG A 352 -2.04 -7.19 21.63
N ALA A 353 -1.78 -8.48 21.83
CA ALA A 353 -0.57 -8.95 22.50
C ALA A 353 0.69 -8.88 21.61
N TYR A 354 0.53 -9.09 20.29
CA TYR A 354 1.65 -9.24 19.35
C TYR A 354 1.83 -8.08 18.39
N GLY A 355 0.85 -7.19 18.29
CA GLY A 355 0.89 -6.06 17.36
C GLY A 355 2.10 -5.14 17.56
N VAL A 356 2.78 -4.81 16.49
CA VAL A 356 3.97 -3.94 16.43
C VAL A 356 3.71 -2.62 15.70
N GLY A 357 2.44 -2.34 15.37
CA GLY A 357 2.04 -1.15 14.61
C GLY A 357 2.32 -1.27 13.12
N GLY A 358 2.18 -2.48 12.58
CA GLY A 358 2.35 -2.81 11.18
C GLY A 358 3.78 -3.07 10.75
N THR A 359 3.93 -3.98 9.81
CA THR A 359 5.18 -4.41 9.18
C THR A 359 5.19 -3.99 7.72
N ILE A 360 6.34 -3.54 7.21
CA ILE A 360 6.54 -3.35 5.78
C ILE A 360 7.15 -4.64 5.23
N HIS A 361 6.39 -5.34 4.41
CA HIS A 361 6.83 -6.55 3.73
C HIS A 361 7.33 -6.22 2.33
N VAL A 362 8.52 -6.68 1.97
CA VAL A 362 9.11 -6.53 0.64
C VAL A 362 9.30 -7.91 0.04
N ILE A 363 8.62 -8.19 -1.06
CA ILE A 363 8.78 -9.45 -1.78
C ILE A 363 9.76 -9.25 -2.93
N VAL A 364 10.89 -9.95 -2.91
CA VAL A 364 11.80 -10.03 -4.05
C VAL A 364 11.28 -11.13 -4.97
N ASN A 365 10.32 -10.74 -5.82
CA ASN A 365 9.57 -11.64 -6.67
C ASN A 365 10.30 -11.86 -8.00
N ASN A 366 11.23 -12.79 -8.03
CA ASN A 366 11.97 -13.12 -9.26
C ASN A 366 11.25 -14.15 -10.15
N GLN A 367 9.99 -14.45 -9.86
CA GLN A 367 9.07 -15.29 -10.64
C GLN A 367 9.51 -16.76 -10.79
N ILE A 368 10.51 -17.20 -10.01
CA ILE A 368 11.00 -18.57 -9.99
C ILE A 368 11.13 -19.08 -8.56
N GLY A 369 10.34 -20.07 -8.18
CA GLY A 369 10.45 -20.74 -6.89
C GLY A 369 11.52 -21.83 -6.91
N PHE A 370 12.75 -21.54 -6.47
CA PHE A 370 13.92 -22.42 -6.56
C PHE A 370 14.22 -22.84 -8.02
N THR A 371 13.65 -23.95 -8.51
CA THR A 371 13.75 -24.43 -9.90
C THR A 371 12.41 -24.44 -10.64
N THR A 372 11.31 -24.14 -9.96
CA THR A 372 9.97 -24.11 -10.55
C THR A 372 9.73 -22.77 -11.24
N SER A 373 9.72 -22.78 -12.57
CA SER A 373 9.56 -21.59 -13.41
C SER A 373 8.16 -21.44 -14.01
N ASN A 374 7.41 -22.55 -14.13
CA ASN A 374 6.05 -22.50 -14.63
C ASN A 374 5.10 -22.03 -13.53
N LYS A 375 4.31 -21.01 -13.84
CA LYS A 375 3.35 -20.40 -12.92
C LYS A 375 2.25 -21.38 -12.48
N GLU A 376 1.80 -22.24 -13.38
CA GLU A 376 0.77 -23.25 -13.10
C GLU A 376 1.25 -24.32 -12.11
N ASP A 377 2.55 -24.59 -12.05
CA ASP A 377 3.16 -25.53 -11.12
C ASP A 377 3.58 -24.87 -9.79
N ALA A 378 3.57 -23.53 -9.73
CA ALA A 378 4.11 -22.78 -8.60
C ALA A 378 3.11 -22.59 -7.46
N ARG A 379 1.87 -22.22 -7.78
CA ARG A 379 0.84 -21.91 -6.77
C ARG A 379 -0.55 -21.78 -7.38
N SER A 380 -1.58 -21.94 -6.54
CA SER A 380 -3.00 -21.82 -6.95
C SER A 380 -3.46 -20.36 -7.11
N THR A 381 -2.81 -19.42 -6.42
CA THR A 381 -3.19 -18.00 -6.45
C THR A 381 -2.53 -17.25 -7.60
N HIS A 382 -3.15 -16.15 -8.03
CA HIS A 382 -2.60 -15.32 -9.11
C HIS A 382 -1.27 -14.69 -8.69
N TYR A 383 -1.24 -14.09 -7.50
CA TYR A 383 -0.03 -13.51 -6.90
C TYR A 383 0.46 -14.31 -5.70
N SER A 384 1.75 -14.29 -5.46
CA SER A 384 2.35 -14.85 -4.23
C SER A 384 1.89 -14.11 -2.97
N THR A 385 1.47 -12.87 -3.14
CA THR A 385 1.04 -11.95 -2.09
C THR A 385 -0.42 -12.09 -1.68
N ASP A 386 -1.20 -12.94 -2.36
CA ASP A 386 -2.63 -13.13 -2.06
C ASP A 386 -2.89 -13.57 -0.60
N VAL A 387 -1.93 -14.21 0.05
CA VAL A 387 -2.01 -14.58 1.47
C VAL A 387 -2.12 -13.35 2.40
N ALA A 388 -1.64 -12.18 1.99
CA ALA A 388 -1.73 -10.96 2.79
C ALA A 388 -3.14 -10.35 2.80
N LYS A 389 -3.98 -10.73 1.85
CA LYS A 389 -5.38 -10.28 1.78
C LYS A 389 -6.22 -10.74 2.96
N MET A 390 -5.85 -11.84 3.63
CA MET A 390 -6.59 -12.33 4.80
C MET A 390 -6.54 -11.37 6.00
N ILE A 391 -5.58 -10.44 6.05
CA ILE A 391 -5.50 -9.37 7.05
C ILE A 391 -5.80 -8.00 6.45
N GLU A 392 -6.32 -7.96 5.24
CA GLU A 392 -6.61 -6.74 4.48
C GLU A 392 -5.39 -5.82 4.28
N ALA A 393 -4.19 -6.37 4.22
CA ALA A 393 -2.99 -5.58 3.95
C ALA A 393 -2.98 -5.12 2.47
N PRO A 394 -2.79 -3.82 2.18
CA PRO A 394 -2.67 -3.36 0.79
C PRO A 394 -1.40 -3.92 0.14
N ILE A 395 -1.49 -4.17 -1.16
CA ILE A 395 -0.40 -4.76 -1.94
C ILE A 395 -0.03 -3.81 -3.09
N LEU A 396 1.25 -3.48 -3.16
CA LEU A 396 1.86 -2.62 -4.18
C LEU A 396 2.73 -3.49 -5.07
N HIS A 397 2.22 -3.90 -6.24
CA HIS A 397 3.01 -4.62 -7.25
C HIS A 397 3.79 -3.61 -8.08
N VAL A 398 5.09 -3.72 -8.14
CA VAL A 398 5.93 -2.78 -8.86
C VAL A 398 6.96 -3.50 -9.73
N ASN A 399 7.09 -3.04 -10.99
CA ASN A 399 8.11 -3.51 -11.91
C ASN A 399 9.49 -3.03 -11.43
N ALA A 400 10.41 -3.96 -11.16
CA ALA A 400 11.76 -3.65 -10.68
C ALA A 400 12.62 -2.87 -11.70
N ASP A 401 12.28 -2.92 -12.99
CA ASP A 401 12.97 -2.14 -14.04
C ASP A 401 12.49 -0.68 -14.14
N ASP A 402 11.51 -0.28 -13.28
CA ASP A 402 11.13 1.11 -13.04
C ASP A 402 11.56 1.56 -11.63
N PRO A 403 12.84 1.92 -11.43
CA PRO A 403 13.36 2.23 -10.10
C PRO A 403 12.75 3.50 -9.48
N GLU A 404 12.25 4.45 -10.29
CA GLU A 404 11.52 5.62 -9.78
C GLU A 404 10.21 5.17 -9.14
N MET A 405 9.47 4.28 -9.80
CA MET A 405 8.22 3.75 -9.26
C MET A 405 8.45 2.83 -8.06
N VAL A 406 9.56 2.10 -8.02
CA VAL A 406 9.98 1.31 -6.85
C VAL A 406 10.19 2.21 -5.62
N VAL A 407 10.87 3.34 -5.77
CA VAL A 407 11.07 4.31 -4.68
C VAL A 407 9.76 5.01 -4.29
N PHE A 408 8.88 5.27 -5.25
CA PHE A 408 7.53 5.77 -4.96
C PHE A 408 6.71 4.78 -4.13
N ALA A 409 6.74 3.50 -4.48
CA ALA A 409 6.07 2.44 -3.71
C ALA A 409 6.61 2.36 -2.26
N ALA A 410 7.94 2.50 -2.08
CA ALA A 410 8.55 2.57 -0.74
C ALA A 410 7.99 3.73 0.09
N LYS A 411 7.89 4.92 -0.50
CA LYS A 411 7.32 6.11 0.16
C LYS A 411 5.87 5.88 0.55
N LEU A 412 5.04 5.38 -0.37
CA LEU A 412 3.63 5.12 -0.13
C LEU A 412 3.41 4.09 0.98
N ALA A 413 4.23 3.02 1.00
CA ALA A 413 4.18 2.00 2.04
C ALA A 413 4.55 2.57 3.44
N CYS A 414 5.58 3.42 3.52
CA CYS A 414 5.94 4.10 4.76
C CYS A 414 4.83 5.01 5.27
N GLU A 415 4.22 5.81 4.39
CA GLU A 415 3.10 6.69 4.72
C GLU A 415 1.89 5.89 5.23
N TYR A 416 1.52 4.81 4.54
CA TYR A 416 0.42 3.94 4.95
C TYR A 416 0.66 3.32 6.32
N ARG A 417 1.82 2.65 6.51
CA ARG A 417 2.19 2.04 7.79
C ARG A 417 2.20 3.06 8.93
N HIS A 418 2.75 4.25 8.69
CA HIS A 418 2.78 5.30 9.69
C HIS A 418 1.36 5.79 10.04
N THR A 419 0.49 5.97 9.04
CA THR A 419 -0.86 6.50 9.23
C THR A 419 -1.78 5.49 9.93
N PHE A 420 -1.78 4.24 9.48
CA PHE A 420 -2.77 3.25 9.91
C PHE A 420 -2.23 2.20 10.89
N LYS A 421 -0.93 2.15 11.11
CA LYS A 421 -0.28 1.16 12.00
C LYS A 421 -0.61 -0.29 11.62
N LYS A 422 -0.72 -0.55 10.31
CA LYS A 422 -1.05 -1.85 9.71
C LYS A 422 0.05 -2.31 8.76
N ASP A 423 0.04 -3.59 8.45
CA ASP A 423 0.95 -4.20 7.50
C ASP A 423 0.68 -3.71 6.08
N VAL A 424 1.73 -3.61 5.28
CA VAL A 424 1.70 -3.27 3.86
C VAL A 424 2.70 -4.12 3.10
N VAL A 425 2.35 -4.53 1.89
CA VAL A 425 3.19 -5.40 1.06
C VAL A 425 3.64 -4.66 -0.18
N ILE A 426 4.95 -4.71 -0.46
CA ILE A 426 5.54 -4.28 -1.73
C ILE A 426 6.00 -5.55 -2.46
N ASP A 427 5.35 -5.88 -3.55
CA ASP A 427 5.72 -6.98 -4.43
C ASP A 427 6.59 -6.43 -5.56
N MET A 428 7.90 -6.46 -5.37
CA MET A 428 8.86 -6.02 -6.37
C MET A 428 9.09 -7.13 -7.39
N VAL A 429 8.36 -7.06 -8.51
CA VAL A 429 8.41 -8.05 -9.59
C VAL A 429 9.69 -7.85 -10.39
N CYS A 430 10.56 -8.82 -10.36
CA CYS A 430 11.88 -8.79 -10.96
C CYS A 430 12.18 -10.14 -11.68
N PHE A 431 13.43 -10.38 -11.98
CA PHE A 431 13.86 -11.66 -12.55
C PHE A 431 15.16 -12.13 -11.92
N ARG A 432 15.55 -13.36 -12.18
CA ARG A 432 16.82 -13.94 -11.73
C ARG A 432 17.72 -14.19 -12.94
N ARG A 433 18.80 -13.43 -13.04
CA ARG A 433 19.74 -13.49 -14.17
C ARG A 433 20.71 -14.66 -14.11
N ARG A 434 20.98 -15.18 -12.91
CA ARG A 434 21.97 -16.25 -12.67
C ARG A 434 21.35 -17.46 -11.99
N GLY A 435 22.15 -18.51 -11.76
CA GLY A 435 21.73 -19.70 -11.00
C GLY A 435 21.25 -19.39 -9.58
N HIS A 436 20.54 -20.34 -8.97
CA HIS A 436 19.93 -20.12 -7.65
C HIS A 436 20.93 -19.71 -6.57
N ASN A 437 22.10 -20.35 -6.56
CA ASN A 437 23.14 -20.14 -5.53
C ASN A 437 24.15 -19.05 -5.91
N GLU A 438 24.18 -18.64 -7.17
CA GLU A 438 25.11 -17.64 -7.69
C GLU A 438 24.71 -16.22 -7.35
#